data_3e9daab6b889d14c27f0edfbc2c0dff6
#
_entry.id   3e9daab6b889d14c27f0edfbc2c0dff6
#
_cell.length_a   1.000
_cell.length_b   1.000
_cell.length_c   1.000
_cell.angle_alpha   90.00
_cell.angle_beta   90.00
_cell.angle_gamma   90.00
#
_symmetry.space_group_name_H-M   'P 1'
#
loop_
_entity.id
_entity.type
_entity.pdbx_description
1 polymer ?
#
loop_
_entity_poly.entity_id
_entity_poly.type
_entity_poly.pdbx_seq_one_letter_code
_entity_poly.pdbx_strand_id
1 'polypeptide(L)'
;MQDLQKLPFGVATFSKIIKNNLLYVDKTDLVYKLARHFAPIVLSRPRRFGKSLLVSTFEALFNGQKELFKGLKIYDLWQDDNKYKVLRLDFSDTSASTYEVFVNKFNQKLEKNFKDLGIKVSKPQTNLPEDYFYSFLCECEDCEVVLLIDEYDAPLTELMNDESEFEKVRERLSNFY
;
A
#
# COMPACT_ATOMS: atom_id res chain seq x y z
N MET A 1 2.62 35.36 18.06
CA MET A 1 2.91 34.93 16.68
C MET A 1 2.53 33.45 16.61
N GLN A 2 1.58 33.07 15.75
CA GLN A 2 1.37 31.64 15.51
C GLN A 2 2.63 31.12 14.78
N ASP A 3 3.31 30.14 15.37
CA ASP A 3 4.44 29.49 14.72
C ASP A 3 3.93 28.80 13.45
N LEU A 4 4.44 29.23 12.30
CA LEU A 4 4.08 28.65 11.01
C LEU A 4 4.56 27.20 10.96
N GLN A 5 3.68 26.27 10.63
CA GLN A 5 4.04 24.86 10.43
C GLN A 5 5.08 24.73 9.31
N LYS A 6 6.08 23.87 9.53
CA LYS A 6 7.12 23.58 8.53
C LYS A 6 6.54 22.75 7.38
N LEU A 7 7.03 23.00 6.16
CA LEU A 7 6.65 22.20 5.00
C LEU A 7 7.20 20.77 5.11
N PRO A 8 6.45 19.74 4.69
CA PRO A 8 6.87 18.33 4.73
C PRO A 8 7.82 17.99 3.57
N PHE A 9 8.95 18.69 3.46
CA PHE A 9 9.87 18.49 2.35
C PHE A 9 10.49 17.09 2.39
N GLY A 10 10.28 16.30 1.33
CA GLY A 10 10.77 14.90 1.25
C GLY A 10 10.06 13.90 2.15
N VAL A 11 8.96 14.26 2.81
CA VAL A 11 8.19 13.37 3.68
C VAL A 11 6.88 12.96 3.01
N ALA A 12 6.75 11.68 2.68
CA ALA A 12 5.55 11.10 2.07
C ALA A 12 4.79 10.15 3.04
N THR A 13 5.15 10.14 4.33
CA THR A 13 4.51 9.28 5.34
C THR A 13 3.58 10.12 6.21
N PHE A 14 2.28 9.84 6.17
CA PHE A 14 1.25 10.57 6.92
C PHE A 14 1.55 10.67 8.42
N SER A 15 1.85 9.54 9.06
CA SER A 15 2.15 9.54 10.50
C SER A 15 3.36 10.40 10.87
N LYS A 16 4.37 10.51 10.00
CA LYS A 16 5.53 11.38 10.22
C LYS A 16 5.14 12.86 10.08
N ILE A 17 4.28 13.20 9.12
CA ILE A 17 3.79 14.57 8.92
C ILE A 17 3.04 15.04 10.18
N ILE A 18 2.10 14.24 10.66
CA ILE A 18 1.27 14.59 11.82
C ILE A 18 2.11 14.65 13.11
N LYS A 19 2.90 13.60 13.40
CA LYS A 19 3.70 13.52 14.63
C LYS A 19 4.74 14.64 14.74
N ASN A 20 5.27 15.12 13.63
CA ASN A 20 6.23 16.22 13.60
C ASN A 20 5.58 17.60 13.40
N ASN A 21 4.26 17.70 13.51
CA ASN A 21 3.50 18.95 13.30
C ASN A 21 3.87 19.69 12.01
N LEU A 22 4.05 18.94 10.91
CA LEU A 22 4.31 19.51 9.60
C LEU A 22 3.01 19.93 8.93
N LEU A 23 3.09 20.87 8.00
CA LEU A 23 1.91 21.34 7.27
C LEU A 23 1.26 20.19 6.50
N TYR A 24 0.00 19.94 6.80
CA TYR A 24 -0.83 18.97 6.09
C TYR A 24 -2.07 19.67 5.50
N VAL A 25 -2.24 19.57 4.18
CA VAL A 25 -3.46 20.08 3.53
C VAL A 25 -4.54 19.01 3.66
N ASP A 26 -5.49 19.27 4.54
CA ASP A 26 -6.54 18.30 4.86
C ASP A 26 -7.52 18.08 3.69
N LYS A 27 -7.44 16.89 3.11
CA LYS A 27 -8.37 16.34 2.12
C LYS A 27 -8.94 14.98 2.60
N THR A 28 -8.98 14.76 3.92
CA THR A 28 -9.38 13.48 4.48
C THR A 28 -10.86 13.16 4.31
N ASP A 29 -11.68 14.15 3.99
CA ASP A 29 -13.06 13.95 3.51
C ASP A 29 -13.12 13.13 2.21
N LEU A 30 -12.13 13.30 1.31
CA LEU A 30 -11.99 12.47 0.12
C LEU A 30 -11.44 11.08 0.45
N VAL A 31 -10.50 10.99 1.40
CA VAL A 31 -9.99 9.70 1.91
C VAL A 31 -11.15 8.87 2.46
N TYR A 32 -12.05 9.48 3.26
CA TYR A 32 -13.25 8.82 3.76
C TYR A 32 -14.13 8.25 2.65
N LYS A 33 -14.40 9.04 1.60
CA LYS A 33 -15.22 8.60 0.47
C LYS A 33 -14.60 7.41 -0.26
N LEU A 34 -13.27 7.44 -0.48
CA LEU A 34 -12.53 6.36 -1.12
C LEU A 34 -12.49 5.12 -0.23
N ALA A 35 -12.24 5.27 1.09
CA ALA A 35 -12.18 4.15 2.03
C ALA A 35 -13.49 3.35 2.12
N ARG A 36 -14.62 3.97 1.81
CA ARG A 36 -15.93 3.31 1.79
C ARG A 36 -16.35 2.76 0.43
N HIS A 37 -15.46 2.82 -0.54
CA HIS A 37 -15.75 2.29 -1.87
C HIS A 37 -15.48 0.79 -1.93
N PHE A 38 -16.45 0.00 -2.38
CA PHE A 38 -16.36 -1.46 -2.38
C PHE A 38 -15.59 -2.08 -3.55
N ALA A 39 -15.24 -1.28 -4.55
CA ALA A 39 -14.47 -1.78 -5.69
C ALA A 39 -12.99 -1.39 -5.58
N PRO A 40 -12.08 -2.15 -6.23
CA PRO A 40 -10.68 -1.77 -6.34
C PRO A 40 -10.53 -0.36 -6.93
N ILE A 41 -9.62 0.42 -6.38
CA ILE A 41 -9.38 1.80 -6.81
C ILE A 41 -7.97 1.91 -7.37
N VAL A 42 -7.85 2.36 -8.61
CA VAL A 42 -6.58 2.69 -9.25
C VAL A 42 -6.45 4.20 -9.33
N LEU A 43 -5.40 4.75 -8.68
CA LEU A 43 -5.10 6.16 -8.74
C LEU A 43 -3.91 6.42 -9.67
N SER A 44 -4.20 6.86 -10.89
CA SER A 44 -3.17 7.32 -11.82
C SER A 44 -2.95 8.82 -11.66
N ARG A 45 -1.75 9.22 -11.24
CA ARG A 45 -1.32 10.62 -11.10
C ARG A 45 0.15 10.74 -11.44
N PRO A 46 0.62 11.88 -11.94
CA PRO A 46 2.05 12.12 -12.13
C PRO A 46 2.86 11.92 -10.85
N ARG A 47 4.17 11.76 -10.99
CA ARG A 47 5.07 11.71 -9.83
C ARG A 47 4.94 12.99 -8.99
N ARG A 48 5.13 12.90 -7.67
CA ARG A 48 5.04 13.99 -6.68
C ARG A 48 3.63 14.56 -6.45
N PHE A 49 2.57 13.91 -6.91
CA PHE A 49 1.18 14.28 -6.65
C PHE A 49 0.56 13.58 -5.42
N GLY A 50 1.39 13.12 -4.49
CA GLY A 50 0.94 12.63 -3.19
C GLY A 50 0.36 11.21 -3.18
N LYS A 51 0.65 10.36 -4.19
CA LYS A 51 0.21 8.95 -4.21
C LYS A 51 0.66 8.20 -2.95
N SER A 52 1.97 8.17 -2.67
CA SER A 52 2.53 7.48 -1.49
C SER A 52 2.04 8.07 -0.17
N LEU A 53 1.78 9.38 -0.11
CA LEU A 53 1.15 10.01 1.05
C LEU A 53 -0.27 9.48 1.23
N LEU A 54 -1.07 9.38 0.17
CA LEU A 54 -2.41 8.82 0.23
C LEU A 54 -2.40 7.35 0.68
N VAL A 55 -1.51 6.53 0.11
CA VAL A 55 -1.32 5.12 0.53
C VAL A 55 -0.99 5.05 2.03
N SER A 56 -0.06 5.87 2.51
CA SER A 56 0.29 5.90 3.94
C SER A 56 -0.82 6.47 4.84
N THR A 57 -1.71 7.29 4.30
CA THR A 57 -2.91 7.77 5.01
C THR A 57 -3.93 6.66 5.18
N PHE A 58 -4.18 5.86 4.14
CA PHE A 58 -5.02 4.67 4.23
C PHE A 58 -4.45 3.63 5.18
N GLU A 59 -3.13 3.38 5.10
CA GLU A 59 -2.45 2.48 6.02
C GLU A 59 -2.68 2.88 7.49
N ALA A 60 -2.53 4.17 7.82
CA ALA A 60 -2.79 4.68 9.16
C ALA A 60 -4.27 4.54 9.55
N LEU A 61 -5.20 4.80 8.62
CA LEU A 61 -6.64 4.73 8.85
C LEU A 61 -7.09 3.29 9.16
N PHE A 62 -6.76 2.34 8.30
CA PHE A 62 -7.16 0.94 8.44
C PHE A 62 -6.40 0.21 9.55
N ASN A 63 -5.21 0.68 9.94
CA ASN A 63 -4.53 0.22 11.16
C ASN A 63 -5.11 0.81 12.46
N GLY A 64 -6.24 1.53 12.39
CA GLY A 64 -6.92 2.08 13.55
C GLY A 64 -6.16 3.18 14.29
N GLN A 65 -5.22 3.87 13.63
CA GLN A 65 -4.44 4.96 14.24
C GLN A 65 -5.25 6.25 14.32
N LYS A 66 -6.44 6.19 14.90
CA LYS A 66 -7.44 7.27 14.95
C LYS A 66 -6.87 8.58 15.50
N GLU A 67 -5.98 8.52 16.47
CA GLU A 67 -5.37 9.69 17.09
C GLU A 67 -4.58 10.57 16.11
N LEU A 68 -4.04 9.98 15.03
CA LEU A 68 -3.33 10.74 13.99
C LEU A 68 -4.27 11.64 13.17
N PHE A 69 -5.56 11.35 13.20
CA PHE A 69 -6.58 12.09 12.44
C PHE A 69 -7.30 13.16 13.27
N LYS A 70 -6.93 13.32 14.54
CA LYS A 70 -7.56 14.30 15.44
C LYS A 70 -7.43 15.72 14.87
N GLY A 71 -8.56 16.40 14.73
CA GLY A 71 -8.63 17.72 14.14
C GLY A 71 -8.68 17.74 12.61
N LEU A 72 -8.66 16.59 11.94
CA LEU A 72 -8.89 16.46 10.50
C LEU A 72 -10.36 16.09 10.23
N LYS A 73 -10.85 16.40 9.03
CA LYS A 73 -12.27 16.22 8.64
C LYS A 73 -12.77 14.76 8.79
N ILE A 74 -11.90 13.78 8.58
CA ILE A 74 -12.26 12.36 8.68
C ILE A 74 -12.48 11.90 10.12
N TYR A 75 -11.94 12.61 11.12
CA TYR A 75 -11.93 12.14 12.51
C TYR A 75 -13.33 11.81 13.04
N ASP A 76 -14.30 12.65 12.76
CA ASP A 76 -15.69 12.46 13.18
C ASP A 76 -16.52 11.62 12.19
N LEU A 77 -16.01 11.47 10.94
CA LEU A 77 -16.69 10.70 9.90
C LEU A 77 -16.39 9.21 9.99
N TRP A 78 -15.15 8.85 10.42
CA TRP A 78 -14.71 7.47 10.51
C TRP A 78 -15.16 6.83 11.83
N GLN A 79 -16.26 6.09 11.77
CA GLN A 79 -16.87 5.37 12.90
C GLN A 79 -16.71 3.85 12.76
N ASP A 80 -15.71 3.43 12.01
CA ASP A 80 -15.45 2.02 11.75
C ASP A 80 -14.55 1.44 12.84
N ASP A 81 -15.05 0.43 13.56
CA ASP A 81 -14.33 -0.28 14.61
C ASP A 81 -13.80 -1.65 14.15
N ASN A 82 -13.89 -1.94 12.83
CA ASN A 82 -13.36 -3.16 12.24
C ASN A 82 -11.84 -3.26 12.40
N LYS A 83 -11.38 -4.50 12.55
CA LYS A 83 -9.95 -4.82 12.60
C LYS A 83 -9.50 -5.32 11.23
N TYR A 84 -8.76 -4.49 10.54
CA TYR A 84 -8.22 -4.83 9.24
C TYR A 84 -6.83 -5.46 9.34
N LYS A 85 -6.53 -6.38 8.43
CA LYS A 85 -5.15 -6.81 8.12
C LYS A 85 -4.67 -5.99 6.92
N VAL A 86 -3.80 -5.03 7.19
CA VAL A 86 -3.34 -4.11 6.15
C VAL A 86 -2.03 -4.60 5.57
N LEU A 87 -2.03 -4.99 4.30
CA LEU A 87 -0.83 -5.29 3.53
C LEU A 87 -0.45 -4.07 2.70
N ARG A 88 0.80 -3.64 2.83
CA ARG A 88 1.36 -2.60 1.97
C ARG A 88 2.46 -3.16 1.09
N LEU A 89 2.23 -3.16 -0.22
CA LEU A 89 3.20 -3.52 -1.24
C LEU A 89 3.74 -2.25 -1.89
N ASP A 90 4.99 -1.92 -1.62
CA ASP A 90 5.71 -0.83 -2.26
C ASP A 90 6.72 -1.42 -3.23
N PHE A 91 6.54 -1.15 -4.52
CA PHE A 91 7.41 -1.68 -5.57
C PHE A 91 8.53 -0.72 -5.97
N SER A 92 8.69 0.44 -5.31
CA SER A 92 9.69 1.44 -5.64
C SER A 92 11.15 0.92 -5.62
N ASP A 93 11.42 -0.09 -4.80
CA ASP A 93 12.72 -0.75 -4.66
C ASP A 93 12.78 -2.14 -5.34
N THR A 94 11.78 -2.48 -6.14
CA THR A 94 11.65 -3.79 -6.79
C THR A 94 12.25 -3.76 -8.18
N SER A 95 13.53 -3.37 -8.29
CA SER A 95 14.26 -3.53 -9.54
C SER A 95 14.44 -5.02 -9.86
N ALA A 96 14.04 -5.43 -11.06
CA ALA A 96 14.15 -6.81 -11.49
C ALA A 96 14.73 -6.87 -12.89
N SER A 97 15.84 -7.58 -13.05
CA SER A 97 16.45 -7.82 -14.35
C SER A 97 15.79 -8.95 -15.14
N THR A 98 15.03 -9.80 -14.46
CA THR A 98 14.30 -10.94 -15.04
C THR A 98 12.99 -11.20 -14.28
N TYR A 99 12.08 -11.91 -14.92
CA TYR A 99 10.84 -12.39 -14.33
C TYR A 99 11.06 -13.18 -13.02
N GLU A 100 12.03 -14.08 -12.99
CA GLU A 100 12.32 -14.87 -11.79
C GLU A 100 12.76 -14.01 -10.62
N VAL A 101 13.62 -13.03 -10.86
CA VAL A 101 14.05 -12.06 -9.84
C VAL A 101 12.85 -11.25 -9.33
N PHE A 102 11.97 -10.84 -10.23
CA PHE A 102 10.74 -10.13 -9.86
C PHE A 102 9.85 -10.97 -8.95
N VAL A 103 9.53 -12.22 -9.35
CA VAL A 103 8.69 -13.13 -8.56
C VAL A 103 9.27 -13.38 -7.18
N ASN A 104 10.58 -13.61 -7.09
CA ASN A 104 11.25 -13.82 -5.80
C ASN A 104 11.15 -12.57 -4.90
N LYS A 105 11.40 -11.38 -5.43
CA LYS A 105 11.27 -10.12 -4.67
C LYS A 105 9.83 -9.85 -4.25
N PHE A 106 8.88 -10.15 -5.11
CA PHE A 106 7.47 -10.01 -4.79
C PHE A 106 7.08 -10.93 -3.61
N ASN A 107 7.43 -12.20 -3.69
CA ASN A 107 7.18 -13.16 -2.61
C ASN A 107 7.85 -12.75 -1.30
N GLN A 108 9.07 -12.21 -1.33
CA GLN A 108 9.73 -11.67 -0.14
C GLN A 108 8.95 -10.49 0.48
N LYS A 109 8.36 -9.62 -0.34
CA LYS A 109 7.49 -8.54 0.15
C LYS A 109 6.21 -9.06 0.81
N LEU A 110 5.57 -10.06 0.20
CA LEU A 110 4.41 -10.74 0.79
C LEU A 110 4.80 -11.39 2.13
N GLU A 111 5.86 -12.18 2.16
CA GLU A 111 6.35 -12.86 3.36
C GLU A 111 6.66 -11.89 4.51
N LYS A 112 7.30 -10.76 4.18
CA LYS A 112 7.55 -9.70 5.16
C LYS A 112 6.24 -9.16 5.73
N ASN A 113 5.27 -8.82 4.88
CA ASN A 113 3.96 -8.32 5.33
C ASN A 113 3.25 -9.34 6.23
N PHE A 114 3.23 -10.63 5.84
CA PHE A 114 2.59 -11.68 6.63
C PHE A 114 3.24 -11.82 8.01
N LYS A 115 4.58 -11.77 8.05
CA LYS A 115 5.34 -11.80 9.30
C LYS A 115 5.04 -10.59 10.19
N ASP A 116 4.99 -9.39 9.61
CA ASP A 116 4.69 -8.15 10.32
C ASP A 116 3.27 -8.17 10.91
N LEU A 117 2.33 -8.86 10.25
CA LEU A 117 0.97 -9.11 10.73
C LEU A 117 0.86 -10.27 11.74
N GLY A 118 1.95 -11.00 11.98
CA GLY A 118 1.98 -12.16 12.88
C GLY A 118 1.28 -13.40 12.32
N ILE A 119 1.05 -13.46 11.00
CA ILE A 119 0.36 -14.57 10.34
C ILE A 119 1.37 -15.50 9.71
N LYS A 120 1.28 -16.78 10.03
CA LYS A 120 2.12 -17.82 9.44
C LYS A 120 1.42 -18.39 8.21
N VAL A 121 2.01 -18.19 7.07
CA VAL A 121 1.50 -18.67 5.78
C VAL A 121 2.46 -19.70 5.21
N SER A 122 1.92 -20.85 4.79
CA SER A 122 2.70 -21.87 4.10
C SER A 122 3.01 -21.44 2.67
N LYS A 123 4.26 -21.55 2.25
CA LYS A 123 4.64 -21.26 0.86
C LYS A 123 3.95 -22.23 -0.09
N PRO A 124 3.30 -21.74 -1.15
CA PRO A 124 2.71 -22.59 -2.16
C PRO A 124 3.81 -23.30 -3.00
N GLN A 125 3.49 -24.47 -3.55
CA GLN A 125 4.41 -25.22 -4.38
C GLN A 125 4.74 -24.50 -5.71
N THR A 126 3.81 -23.72 -6.21
CA THR A 126 3.94 -22.97 -7.47
C THR A 126 4.92 -21.81 -7.41
N ASN A 127 5.29 -21.34 -6.21
CA ASN A 127 6.06 -20.12 -5.98
C ASN A 127 5.48 -18.85 -6.65
N LEU A 128 4.18 -18.85 -6.99
CA LEU A 128 3.51 -17.70 -7.59
C LEU A 128 3.00 -16.73 -6.51
N PRO A 129 3.16 -15.41 -6.69
CA PRO A 129 2.70 -14.43 -5.69
C PRO A 129 1.21 -14.48 -5.39
N GLU A 130 0.36 -14.72 -6.42
CA GLU A 130 -1.09 -14.85 -6.24
C GLU A 130 -1.48 -16.06 -5.40
N ASP A 131 -0.82 -17.21 -5.57
CA ASP A 131 -1.08 -18.40 -4.76
C ASP A 131 -0.61 -18.20 -3.31
N TYR A 132 0.48 -17.46 -3.13
CA TYR A 132 0.97 -17.11 -1.80
C TYR A 132 0.04 -16.13 -1.08
N PHE A 133 -0.48 -15.15 -1.82
CA PHE A 133 -1.50 -14.24 -1.29
C PHE A 133 -2.82 -14.95 -0.99
N TYR A 134 -3.24 -15.87 -1.87
CA TYR A 134 -4.42 -16.69 -1.62
C TYR A 134 -4.28 -17.54 -0.34
N SER A 135 -3.11 -18.17 -0.14
CA SER A 135 -2.83 -18.90 1.09
C SER A 135 -2.93 -18.01 2.34
N PHE A 136 -2.49 -16.75 2.24
CA PHE A 136 -2.66 -15.77 3.31
C PHE A 136 -4.14 -15.44 3.55
N LEU A 137 -4.94 -15.27 2.51
CA LEU A 137 -6.37 -14.99 2.65
C LEU A 137 -7.10 -16.14 3.37
N CYS A 138 -6.72 -17.39 3.12
CA CYS A 138 -7.26 -18.55 3.83
C CYS A 138 -6.98 -18.54 5.34
N GLU A 139 -5.84 -17.96 5.76
CA GLU A 139 -5.50 -17.80 7.19
C GLU A 139 -6.21 -16.58 7.83
N CYS A 140 -6.92 -15.79 7.05
CA CYS A 140 -7.60 -14.57 7.49
C CYS A 140 -9.13 -14.72 7.54
N GLU A 141 -9.66 -15.90 7.86
CA GLU A 141 -11.09 -16.21 7.82
C GLU A 141 -11.98 -15.23 8.61
N ASP A 142 -11.48 -14.67 9.70
CA ASP A 142 -12.25 -13.80 10.59
C ASP A 142 -11.85 -12.30 10.51
N CYS A 143 -11.14 -11.87 9.46
CA CYS A 143 -10.70 -10.48 9.36
C CYS A 143 -10.82 -9.91 7.96
N GLU A 144 -11.12 -8.62 7.90
CA GLU A 144 -11.09 -7.89 6.63
C GLU A 144 -9.64 -7.57 6.22
N VAL A 145 -9.31 -7.82 4.95
CA VAL A 145 -7.99 -7.57 4.39
C VAL A 145 -8.02 -6.32 3.53
N VAL A 146 -7.08 -5.43 3.76
CA VAL A 146 -6.86 -4.23 2.93
C VAL A 146 -5.50 -4.36 2.25
N LEU A 147 -5.51 -4.38 0.93
CA LEU A 147 -4.30 -4.40 0.12
C LEU A 147 -4.02 -2.99 -0.43
N LEU A 148 -2.89 -2.42 -0.06
CA LEU A 148 -2.41 -1.11 -0.51
C LEU A 148 -1.17 -1.31 -1.38
N ILE A 149 -1.21 -0.80 -2.60
CA ILE A 149 -0.11 -0.96 -3.56
C ILE A 149 0.41 0.41 -3.98
N ASP A 150 1.72 0.61 -3.85
CA ASP A 150 2.42 1.83 -4.26
C ASP A 150 3.45 1.51 -5.35
N GLU A 151 3.61 2.42 -6.32
CA GLU A 151 4.57 2.33 -7.44
C GLU A 151 4.46 0.99 -8.22
N TYR A 152 3.21 0.55 -8.49
CA TYR A 152 2.91 -0.74 -9.14
C TYR A 152 3.55 -0.92 -10.53
N ASP A 153 3.88 0.17 -11.20
CA ASP A 153 4.50 0.22 -12.52
C ASP A 153 6.04 0.21 -12.49
N ALA A 154 6.65 0.36 -11.32
CA ALA A 154 8.10 0.43 -11.18
C ALA A 154 8.82 -0.84 -11.70
N PRO A 155 8.35 -2.07 -11.44
CA PRO A 155 9.00 -3.27 -11.98
C PRO A 155 9.04 -3.33 -13.51
N LEU A 156 8.03 -2.76 -14.17
CA LEU A 156 7.94 -2.74 -15.64
C LEU A 156 8.91 -1.73 -16.26
N THR A 157 9.20 -0.65 -15.56
CA THR A 157 10.05 0.44 -16.07
C THR A 157 11.47 -0.04 -16.39
N GLU A 158 12.01 -0.98 -15.61
CA GLU A 158 13.36 -1.50 -15.83
C GLU A 158 13.45 -2.53 -16.97
N LEU A 159 12.34 -3.17 -17.29
CA LEU A 159 12.26 -4.22 -18.31
C LEU A 159 11.82 -3.69 -19.68
N MET A 160 11.68 -2.38 -19.86
CA MET A 160 11.20 -1.78 -21.12
C MET A 160 12.06 -2.14 -22.35
N ASN A 161 13.32 -2.54 -22.14
CA ASN A 161 14.23 -2.93 -23.21
C ASN A 161 14.25 -4.46 -23.48
N ASP A 162 13.53 -5.26 -22.68
CA ASP A 162 13.37 -6.70 -22.84
C ASP A 162 11.89 -7.06 -22.90
N GLU A 163 11.35 -7.08 -24.11
CA GLU A 163 9.93 -7.31 -24.36
C GLU A 163 9.42 -8.63 -23.77
N SER A 164 10.24 -9.70 -23.83
CA SER A 164 9.87 -11.02 -23.29
C SER A 164 9.71 -11.00 -21.78
N GLU A 165 10.66 -10.42 -21.05
CA GLU A 165 10.61 -10.31 -19.59
C GLU A 165 9.54 -9.31 -19.14
N PHE A 166 9.39 -8.20 -19.87
CA PHE A 166 8.36 -7.20 -19.64
C PHE A 166 6.95 -7.82 -19.68
N GLU A 167 6.63 -8.60 -20.76
CA GLU A 167 5.31 -9.22 -20.90
C GLU A 167 5.03 -10.24 -19.81
N LYS A 168 6.01 -11.05 -19.40
CA LYS A 168 5.86 -12.01 -18.29
C LYS A 168 5.55 -11.30 -16.97
N VAL A 169 6.25 -10.20 -16.67
CA VAL A 169 6.02 -9.42 -15.43
C VAL A 169 4.68 -8.71 -15.49
N ARG A 170 4.31 -8.13 -16.64
CA ARG A 170 3.02 -7.49 -16.86
C ARG A 170 1.86 -8.46 -16.65
N GLU A 171 1.94 -9.65 -17.24
CA GLU A 171 0.95 -10.71 -17.07
C GLU A 171 0.84 -11.12 -15.58
N ARG A 172 1.98 -11.28 -14.89
CA ARG A 172 1.99 -11.64 -13.47
C ARG A 172 1.31 -10.58 -12.60
N LEU A 173 1.61 -9.30 -12.82
CA LEU A 173 0.95 -8.22 -12.12
C LEU A 173 -0.55 -8.20 -12.42
N SER A 174 -0.95 -8.40 -13.69
CA SER A 174 -2.35 -8.45 -14.08
C SER A 174 -3.12 -9.61 -13.43
N ASN A 175 -2.47 -10.74 -13.21
CA ASN A 175 -3.09 -11.91 -12.57
C ASN A 175 -3.22 -11.72 -11.05
N PHE A 176 -2.36 -10.89 -10.45
CA PHE A 176 -2.37 -10.62 -9.02
C PHE A 176 -3.43 -9.58 -8.64
N TYR A 177 -3.72 -8.60 -9.52
CA TYR A 177 -4.69 -7.51 -9.26
C TYR A 177 -6.11 -7.89 -9.71
#